data_244e4051874ee6b1c9713c74e99843f4
#
_entry.id   244e4051874ee6b1c9713c74e99843f4
#
_cell.length_a   1.000
_cell.length_b   1.000
_cell.length_c   1.000
_cell.angle_alpha   90.00
_cell.angle_beta   90.00
_cell.angle_gamma   90.00
#
_symmetry.space_group_name_H-M   'P 1'
#
loop_
_entity.id
_entity.type
_entity.pdbx_description
1 polymer ?
#
loop_
_entity_poly.entity_id
_entity_poly.type
_entity_poly.pdbx_seq_one_letter_code
_entity_poly.pdbx_strand_id
1 'polypeptide(L)' 'MITMEQLEQLEGRIVKALDLISDLRVENSHLESEVDRLKASNDQLKLTAEEKVAEAENLKKELQEASAARLFYIF' A
#
# COMPACT_ATOMS: atom_id res chain seq x y z
N MET A 1 42.77 29.92 -15.66
CA MET A 1 42.79 28.80 -16.60
C MET A 1 42.53 27.50 -15.83
N ILE A 2 41.64 26.63 -16.35
CA ILE A 2 41.32 25.37 -15.70
C ILE A 2 42.51 24.41 -15.89
N THR A 3 42.96 23.82 -14.78
CA THR A 3 44.07 22.84 -14.81
C THR A 3 43.53 21.45 -15.18
N MET A 4 44.41 20.55 -15.61
CA MET A 4 44.08 19.15 -15.87
C MET A 4 43.51 18.48 -14.61
N GLU A 5 44.07 18.79 -13.47
CA GLU A 5 43.62 18.29 -12.18
C GLU A 5 42.18 18.69 -11.86
N GLN A 6 41.83 19.96 -12.13
CA GLN A 6 40.49 20.47 -11.95
C GLN A 6 39.50 19.77 -12.91
N LEU A 7 39.89 19.49 -14.14
CA LEU A 7 39.06 18.74 -15.12
C LEU A 7 38.84 17.32 -14.65
N GLU A 8 39.86 16.66 -14.11
CA GLU A 8 39.72 15.29 -13.57
C GLU A 8 38.77 15.23 -12.39
N GLN A 9 38.86 16.23 -11.49
CA GLN A 9 37.95 16.34 -10.36
C GLN A 9 36.51 16.54 -10.81
N LEU A 10 36.29 17.38 -11.81
CA LEU A 10 34.99 17.65 -12.37
C LEU A 10 34.40 16.36 -13.05
N GLU A 11 35.23 15.68 -13.81
CA GLU A 11 34.88 14.40 -14.44
C GLU A 11 34.44 13.38 -13.37
N GLY A 12 35.21 13.26 -12.28
CA GLY A 12 34.87 12.38 -11.16
C GLY A 12 33.52 12.70 -10.51
N ARG A 13 33.22 13.99 -10.35
CA ARG A 13 31.93 14.44 -9.82
C ARG A 13 30.79 14.12 -10.75
N ILE A 14 31.00 14.26 -12.05
CA ILE A 14 29.98 13.93 -13.06
C ILE A 14 29.69 12.44 -13.03
N VAL A 15 30.70 11.60 -12.97
CA VAL A 15 30.54 10.13 -12.90
C VAL A 15 29.75 9.75 -11.66
N LYS A 16 30.09 10.30 -10.50
CA LYS A 16 29.38 10.04 -9.25
C LYS A 16 27.93 10.51 -9.31
N ALA A 17 27.68 11.65 -9.91
CA ALA A 17 26.32 12.16 -10.10
C ALA A 17 25.49 11.25 -11.00
N LEU A 18 26.07 10.75 -12.09
CA LEU A 18 25.40 9.81 -13.00
C LEU A 18 25.09 8.49 -12.30
N ASP A 19 26.02 7.97 -11.51
CA ASP A 19 25.79 6.75 -10.73
C ASP A 19 24.66 6.95 -9.72
N LEU A 20 24.64 8.07 -9.04
CA LEU A 20 23.58 8.41 -8.09
C LEU A 20 22.22 8.54 -8.78
N ILE A 21 22.18 9.17 -9.95
CA ILE A 21 20.96 9.28 -10.74
C ILE A 21 20.44 7.90 -11.11
N SER A 22 21.33 7.01 -11.56
CA SER A 22 20.98 5.64 -11.90
C SER A 22 20.39 4.89 -10.70
N ASP A 23 21.04 4.98 -9.56
CA ASP A 23 20.59 4.35 -8.31
C ASP A 23 19.22 4.89 -7.87
N LEU A 24 19.04 6.19 -7.95
CA LEU A 24 17.76 6.84 -7.59
C LEU A 24 16.63 6.43 -8.53
N ARG A 25 16.91 6.25 -9.82
CA ARG A 25 15.91 5.77 -10.78
C ARG A 25 15.45 4.35 -10.46
N VAL A 26 16.40 3.49 -10.11
CA VAL A 26 16.08 2.10 -9.71
C VAL A 26 15.25 2.12 -8.44
N GLU A 27 15.65 2.91 -7.45
CA GLU A 27 14.93 3.04 -6.19
C GLU A 27 13.52 3.60 -6.41
N ASN A 28 13.37 4.63 -7.24
CA ASN A 28 12.07 5.20 -7.57
C ASN A 28 11.15 4.17 -8.22
N SER A 29 11.66 3.39 -9.16
CA SER A 29 10.91 2.32 -9.81
C SER A 29 10.45 1.27 -8.81
N HIS A 30 11.33 0.90 -7.89
CA HIS A 30 11.01 -0.03 -6.80
C HIS A 30 9.91 0.52 -5.89
N LEU A 31 10.04 1.80 -5.49
CA LEU A 31 9.05 2.46 -4.64
C LEU A 31 7.70 2.60 -5.33
N GLU A 32 7.67 2.88 -6.63
CA GLU A 32 6.42 2.93 -7.41
C GLU A 32 5.72 1.57 -7.40
N SER A 33 6.48 0.49 -7.59
CA SER A 33 5.95 -0.87 -7.52
C SER A 33 5.40 -1.19 -6.13
N GLU A 34 6.11 -0.79 -5.08
CA GLU A 34 5.67 -0.96 -3.70
C GLU A 34 4.39 -0.18 -3.40
N VAL A 35 4.29 1.05 -3.89
CA VAL A 35 3.08 1.87 -3.74
C VAL A 35 1.90 1.20 -4.42
N ASP A 36 2.06 0.70 -5.64
CA ASP A 36 1.00 0.01 -6.37
C ASP A 36 0.55 -1.25 -5.64
N ARG A 37 1.50 -2.02 -5.12
CA ARG A 37 1.21 -3.21 -4.32
C ARG A 37 0.42 -2.88 -3.06
N LEU A 38 0.83 -1.83 -2.36
CA LEU A 38 0.16 -1.40 -1.13
C LEU A 38 -1.24 -0.86 -1.41
N LYS A 39 -1.44 -0.16 -2.51
CA LYS A 39 -2.77 0.31 -2.92
C LYS A 39 -3.70 -0.86 -3.21
N ALA A 40 -3.23 -1.85 -3.95
CA ALA A 40 -4.02 -3.05 -4.25
C ALA A 40 -4.37 -3.82 -2.97
N SER A 41 -3.40 -3.98 -2.07
CA SER A 41 -3.61 -4.64 -0.78
C SER A 41 -4.62 -3.87 0.08
N ASN A 42 -4.52 -2.54 0.09
CA ASN A 42 -5.44 -1.67 0.82
C ASN A 42 -6.87 -1.80 0.31
N ASP A 43 -7.05 -1.80 -1.00
CA ASP A 43 -8.37 -1.95 -1.63
C ASP A 43 -8.98 -3.31 -1.28
N GLN A 44 -8.18 -4.36 -1.28
CA GLN A 44 -8.63 -5.70 -0.92
C GLN A 44 -9.01 -5.80 0.56
N LEU A 45 -8.21 -5.20 1.44
CA LEU A 45 -8.52 -5.15 2.87
C LEU A 45 -9.82 -4.39 3.14
N LYS A 46 -10.05 -3.32 2.41
CA LYS A 46 -11.27 -2.53 2.49
C LYS A 46 -12.49 -3.36 2.12
N LEU A 47 -12.42 -4.10 1.01
CA LEU A 47 -13.49 -4.99 0.58
C LEU A 47 -13.75 -6.08 1.62
N THR A 48 -12.71 -6.69 2.14
CA THR A 48 -12.82 -7.74 3.17
C THR A 48 -13.47 -7.18 4.43
N ALA A 49 -13.09 -5.98 4.84
CA ALA A 49 -13.67 -5.32 6.01
C ALA A 49 -15.16 -5.04 5.80
N GLU A 50 -15.56 -4.57 4.62
CA GLU A 50 -16.96 -4.32 4.28
C GLU A 50 -17.77 -5.60 4.28
N GLU A 51 -17.24 -6.69 3.73
CA GLU A 51 -17.87 -8.01 3.75
C GLU A 51 -18.06 -8.52 5.16
N LYS A 52 -17.06 -8.36 6.03
CA LYS A 52 -17.13 -8.77 7.43
C LYS A 52 -18.18 -7.99 8.21
N VAL A 53 -18.26 -6.69 7.95
CA VAL A 53 -19.29 -5.84 8.57
C VAL A 53 -20.68 -6.29 8.12
N ALA A 54 -20.88 -6.55 6.83
CA ALA A 54 -22.15 -7.02 6.30
C ALA A 54 -22.55 -8.38 6.89
N GLU A 55 -21.59 -9.31 7.01
CA GLU A 55 -21.82 -10.61 7.65
C GLU A 55 -22.24 -10.45 9.11
N ALA A 56 -21.56 -9.56 9.85
CA ALA A 56 -21.87 -9.30 11.26
C ALA A 56 -23.26 -8.71 11.42
N GLU A 57 -23.67 -7.81 10.54
CA GLU A 57 -25.00 -7.21 10.55
C GLU A 57 -26.08 -8.26 10.23
N ASN A 58 -25.84 -9.13 9.26
CA ASN A 58 -26.75 -10.21 8.93
C ASN A 58 -26.89 -11.19 10.08
N LEU A 59 -25.79 -11.58 10.72
CA LEU A 59 -25.82 -12.47 11.89
C LEU A 59 -26.61 -11.85 13.05
N LYS A 60 -26.38 -10.56 13.28
CA LYS A 60 -27.11 -9.84 14.31
C LYS A 60 -28.62 -9.83 14.04
N LYS A 61 -29.00 -9.60 12.78
CA LYS A 61 -30.38 -9.62 12.35
C LYS A 61 -31.01 -11.00 12.54
N GLU A 62 -30.34 -12.06 12.11
CA GLU A 62 -30.79 -13.44 12.28
C GLU A 62 -30.96 -13.80 13.77
N LEU A 63 -30.01 -13.36 14.59
CA LEU A 63 -30.10 -13.57 16.04
C LEU A 63 -31.30 -12.88 16.64
N GLN A 64 -31.59 -11.66 16.25
CA GLN A 64 -32.75 -10.89 16.71
C GLN A 64 -34.05 -11.57 16.28
N GLU A 65 -34.13 -12.04 15.03
CA GLU A 65 -35.28 -12.78 14.50
C GLU A 65 -35.48 -14.08 15.25
N ALA A 66 -34.42 -14.84 15.49
CA ALA A 66 -34.48 -16.08 16.26
C ALA A 66 -34.93 -15.85 17.70
N SER A 67 -34.44 -14.80 18.34
CA SER A 67 -34.86 -14.42 19.69
C SER A 67 -36.33 -14.02 19.76
N ALA A 68 -36.81 -13.27 18.78
CA ALA A 68 -38.19 -12.87 18.68
C ALA A 68 -39.10 -14.08 18.48
N ALA A 69 -38.72 -15.01 17.58
CA ALA A 69 -39.45 -16.24 17.36
C ALA A 69 -39.53 -17.11 18.62
N ARG A 70 -38.40 -17.20 19.35
CA ARG A 70 -38.37 -17.95 20.61
C ARG A 70 -39.33 -17.38 21.63
N LEU A 71 -39.31 -16.05 21.79
CA LEU A 71 -40.24 -15.38 22.70
C LEU A 71 -41.69 -15.61 22.31
N PHE A 72 -41.98 -15.61 21.02
CA PHE A 72 -43.31 -15.89 20.49
C PHE A 72 -43.81 -17.30 20.88
N TYR A 73 -42.94 -18.30 20.82
CA TYR A 73 -43.26 -19.66 21.20
C TYR A 73 -43.40 -19.87 22.72
N ILE A 74 -42.74 -19.08 23.52
CA ILE A 74 -42.83 -19.12 24.97
C ILE A 74 -44.15 -18.51 25.47
N PHE A 75 -44.60 -17.49 24.80
CA PHE A 75 -45.87 -16.81 25.11
C PHE A 75 -47.02 -17.43 24.28
#